data_ca1f93b0c2833c1ffb58124429e193a9
#
_entry.id   ca1f93b0c2833c1ffb58124429e193a9
#
_cell.length_a   1.000
_cell.length_b   1.000
_cell.length_c   1.000
_cell.angle_alpha   90.00
_cell.angle_beta   90.00
_cell.angle_gamma   90.00
#
_symmetry.space_group_name_H-M   'P 1'
#
loop_
_entity.id
_entity.type
_entity.pdbx_description
1 polymer ?
#
loop_
_entity_poly.entity_id
_entity_poly.type
_entity_poly.pdbx_seq_one_letter_code
_entity_poly.pdbx_strand_id
1 'polypeptide(L)'
;MTRRCILTLLLSVACLTAHGQDLRTGVPTPDGGFLAAGDYLAWLDAAGNVQRKRPLDHPLTALASWDGRLYALEADGRKLLCLDGNGSVVSREALPVQGRLRALSSDRNTLWAVTDAGEIAHRTGASGWVVLDFNAQYTGYYPAMDFRAVAAGGGSIMVAGIGPDGTPAAFTSARGTVWSERLLDYTEQGLPCVFTSEPTALSYDAAQDRFYLLGSGGAQLALPGCSHCNSFTRYPAATLLARISAPAASLILGTDGFLRVEGR
;
A
#
# COMPACT_ATOMS: atom_id res chain seq x y z
N MET A 1 -29.39 -0.13 16.69
CA MET A 1 -28.84 1.24 16.77
C MET A 1 -27.49 1.24 16.09
N THR A 2 -27.38 1.67 14.84
CA THR A 2 -26.06 2.05 14.21
C THR A 2 -26.25 2.15 12.69
N ARG A 3 -27.06 3.13 12.24
CA ARG A 3 -27.18 3.43 10.80
C ARG A 3 -26.89 4.91 10.47
N ARG A 4 -26.23 5.65 11.38
CA ARG A 4 -26.06 7.11 11.21
C ARG A 4 -24.64 7.59 10.86
N CYS A 5 -23.62 6.72 10.78
CA CYS A 5 -22.25 7.16 10.50
C CYS A 5 -21.84 7.15 9.00
N ILE A 6 -22.63 6.55 8.12
CA ILE A 6 -22.25 6.41 6.69
C ILE A 6 -22.62 7.63 5.84
N LEU A 7 -23.59 8.44 6.28
CA LEU A 7 -24.11 9.53 5.45
C LEU A 7 -23.33 10.85 5.55
N THR A 8 -22.53 11.04 6.58
CA THR A 8 -21.79 12.30 6.79
C THR A 8 -20.45 12.34 6.04
N LEU A 9 -19.94 11.19 5.60
CA LEU A 9 -18.68 11.09 4.87
C LEU A 9 -18.79 11.50 3.38
N LEU A 10 -19.98 11.42 2.81
CA LEU A 10 -20.22 11.72 1.39
C LEU A 10 -20.21 13.20 1.03
N LEU A 11 -20.37 14.10 1.97
CA LEU A 11 -20.44 15.56 1.68
C LEU A 11 -19.08 16.28 1.72
N SER A 12 -18.08 15.76 2.43
CA SER A 12 -16.74 16.36 2.48
C SER A 12 -15.86 15.99 1.29
N VAL A 13 -16.21 14.97 0.55
CA VAL A 13 -15.48 14.45 -0.62
C VAL A 13 -15.58 15.38 -1.84
N ALA A 14 -16.63 16.18 -1.94
CA ALA A 14 -16.86 17.06 -3.09
C ALA A 14 -15.78 18.16 -3.28
N CYS A 15 -15.00 18.50 -2.25
CA CYS A 15 -13.92 19.49 -2.35
C CYS A 15 -12.57 18.91 -2.83
N LEU A 16 -12.33 17.61 -2.66
CA LEU A 16 -11.11 16.95 -3.12
C LEU A 16 -11.13 16.58 -4.60
N THR A 17 -12.31 16.52 -5.19
CA THR A 17 -12.52 16.04 -6.57
C THR A 17 -11.96 16.93 -7.68
N ALA A 18 -11.67 18.19 -7.40
CA ALA A 18 -11.06 19.08 -8.41
C ALA A 18 -9.53 18.95 -8.51
N HIS A 19 -8.87 18.25 -7.56
CA HIS A 19 -7.40 18.13 -7.48
C HIS A 19 -6.94 16.68 -7.20
N GLY A 20 -7.83 15.70 -7.24
CA GLY A 20 -7.58 14.33 -6.77
C GLY A 20 -6.67 13.48 -7.65
N GLN A 21 -6.27 13.94 -8.83
CA GLN A 21 -5.36 13.19 -9.70
C GLN A 21 -3.89 13.31 -9.26
N ASP A 22 -3.57 14.27 -8.42
CA ASP A 22 -2.20 14.64 -8.07
C ASP A 22 -1.68 13.97 -6.80
N LEU A 23 -2.56 13.33 -6.01
CA LEU A 23 -2.19 12.61 -4.78
C LEU A 23 -2.22 11.09 -5.03
N ARG A 24 -1.14 10.39 -4.64
CA ARG A 24 -0.92 8.97 -4.97
C ARG A 24 -0.77 8.09 -3.75
N THR A 25 -0.41 8.67 -2.61
CA THR A 25 -0.09 7.94 -1.38
C THR A 25 -0.35 8.81 -0.17
N GLY A 26 -0.45 8.20 1.01
CA GLY A 26 -0.61 8.95 2.25
C GLY A 26 -0.36 8.08 3.48
N VAL A 27 -0.12 8.75 4.59
CA VAL A 27 0.09 8.15 5.91
C VAL A 27 -0.66 8.94 6.97
N PRO A 28 -1.14 8.28 8.04
CA PRO A 28 -1.70 8.99 9.18
C PRO A 28 -0.63 9.81 9.89
N THR A 29 -1.04 10.93 10.48
CA THR A 29 -0.19 11.80 11.29
C THR A 29 -0.51 11.63 12.79
N PRO A 30 0.44 11.91 13.70
CA PRO A 30 0.23 11.71 15.14
C PRO A 30 -0.91 12.55 15.74
N ASP A 31 -1.31 13.64 15.10
CA ASP A 31 -2.42 14.53 15.48
C ASP A 31 -3.79 14.05 14.99
N GLY A 32 -3.84 12.85 14.40
CA GLY A 32 -5.07 12.21 13.91
C GLY A 32 -5.51 12.65 12.52
N GLY A 33 -4.70 13.46 11.83
CA GLY A 33 -4.88 13.80 10.43
C GLY A 33 -4.11 12.86 9.49
N PHE A 34 -3.81 13.34 8.29
CA PHE A 34 -3.08 12.60 7.26
C PHE A 34 -2.08 13.49 6.53
N LEU A 35 -0.99 12.91 6.11
CA LEU A 35 -0.10 13.48 5.10
C LEU A 35 -0.26 12.69 3.81
N ALA A 36 -0.72 13.33 2.76
CA ALA A 36 -0.82 12.76 1.43
C ALA A 36 0.25 13.35 0.50
N ALA A 37 0.69 12.58 -0.47
CA ALA A 37 1.71 12.98 -1.43
C ALA A 37 1.40 12.50 -2.84
N GLY A 38 1.90 13.25 -3.80
CA GLY A 38 1.86 13.00 -5.23
C GLY A 38 2.72 14.06 -5.90
N ASP A 39 2.12 14.92 -6.69
CA ASP A 39 2.80 16.08 -7.31
C ASP A 39 3.04 17.20 -6.29
N TYR A 40 2.38 17.12 -5.14
CA TYR A 40 2.59 18.01 -3.98
C TYR A 40 2.36 17.22 -2.67
N LEU A 41 2.78 17.79 -1.54
CA LEU A 41 2.40 17.33 -0.20
C LEU A 41 1.14 18.06 0.24
N ALA A 42 0.22 17.32 0.86
CA ALA A 42 -1.00 17.86 1.47
C ALA A 42 -1.14 17.34 2.90
N TRP A 43 -1.24 18.24 3.86
CA TRP A 43 -1.65 17.92 5.23
C TRP A 43 -3.16 18.03 5.30
N LEU A 44 -3.79 16.97 5.77
CA LEU A 44 -5.25 16.87 5.87
C LEU A 44 -5.62 16.68 7.34
N ASP A 45 -6.75 17.25 7.74
CA ASP A 45 -7.34 16.96 9.06
C ASP A 45 -7.98 15.55 9.08
N ALA A 46 -8.51 15.17 10.24
CA ALA A 46 -9.19 13.87 10.42
C ALA A 46 -10.45 13.71 9.54
N ALA A 47 -11.02 14.81 9.03
CA ALA A 47 -12.16 14.80 8.11
C ALA A 47 -11.72 14.75 6.63
N GLY A 48 -10.40 14.78 6.35
CA GLY A 48 -9.84 14.77 5.00
C GLY A 48 -9.78 16.17 4.35
N ASN A 49 -10.04 17.26 5.08
CA ASN A 49 -9.92 18.59 4.53
C ASN A 49 -8.46 19.03 4.48
N VAL A 50 -8.05 19.61 3.36
CA VAL A 50 -6.68 20.10 3.17
C VAL A 50 -6.44 21.33 4.04
N GLN A 51 -5.52 21.20 5.00
CA GLN A 51 -5.09 22.27 5.89
C GLN A 51 -3.90 23.04 5.32
N ARG A 52 -3.02 22.33 4.62
CA ARG A 52 -1.80 22.91 4.06
C ARG A 52 -1.39 22.14 2.80
N LYS A 53 -0.84 22.85 1.82
CA LYS A 53 -0.19 22.29 0.63
C LYS A 53 1.24 22.78 0.51
N ARG A 54 2.10 21.92 -0.02
CA ARG A 54 3.48 22.27 -0.38
C ARG A 54 3.80 21.67 -1.74
N PRO A 55 4.23 22.46 -2.73
CA PRO A 55 4.70 21.94 -4.00
C PRO A 55 5.98 21.11 -3.79
N LEU A 56 6.20 20.14 -4.67
CA LEU A 56 7.37 19.30 -4.72
C LEU A 56 8.11 19.54 -6.03
N ASP A 57 9.43 19.45 -6.00
CA ASP A 57 10.26 19.50 -7.21
C ASP A 57 10.09 18.22 -8.05
N HIS A 58 9.84 17.09 -7.38
CA HIS A 58 9.60 15.79 -8.00
C HIS A 58 8.41 15.10 -7.32
N PRO A 59 7.53 14.47 -8.11
CA PRO A 59 6.40 13.72 -7.56
C PRO A 59 6.85 12.59 -6.64
N LEU A 60 6.08 12.37 -5.56
CA LEU A 60 6.26 11.24 -4.66
C LEU A 60 5.23 10.15 -4.99
N THR A 61 5.68 8.90 -4.98
CA THR A 61 4.85 7.74 -5.32
C THR A 61 4.52 6.85 -4.13
N ALA A 62 5.28 6.94 -3.05
CA ALA A 62 5.00 6.21 -1.82
C ALA A 62 5.43 7.02 -0.59
N LEU A 63 4.69 6.83 0.51
CA LEU A 63 5.00 7.35 1.84
C LEU A 63 4.93 6.21 2.87
N ALA A 64 5.79 6.28 3.87
CA ALA A 64 5.70 5.45 5.06
C ALA A 64 6.18 6.24 6.28
N SER A 65 5.49 6.08 7.42
CA SER A 65 5.94 6.64 8.69
C SER A 65 6.59 5.54 9.52
N TRP A 66 7.85 5.69 9.88
CA TRP A 66 8.59 4.69 10.64
C TRP A 66 9.61 5.33 11.57
N ASP A 67 9.68 4.85 12.81
CA ASP A 67 10.60 5.34 13.85
C ASP A 67 10.55 6.87 14.04
N GLY A 68 9.34 7.42 14.04
CA GLY A 68 9.10 8.86 14.19
C GLY A 68 9.55 9.71 13.00
N ARG A 69 9.93 9.10 11.89
CA ARG A 69 10.37 9.75 10.66
C ARG A 69 9.43 9.43 9.50
N LEU A 70 9.42 10.30 8.53
CA LEU A 70 8.66 10.13 7.31
C LEU A 70 9.61 9.71 6.17
N TYR A 71 9.28 8.63 5.50
CA TYR A 71 10.01 8.13 4.34
C TYR A 71 9.16 8.24 3.09
N ALA A 72 9.80 8.55 1.96
CA ALA A 72 9.12 8.74 0.69
C ALA A 72 9.92 8.17 -0.49
N LEU A 73 9.24 7.84 -1.57
CA LEU A 73 9.85 7.51 -2.86
C LEU A 73 9.55 8.58 -3.89
N GLU A 74 10.56 9.02 -4.61
CA GLU A 74 10.40 9.79 -5.84
C GLU A 74 9.90 8.88 -6.98
N ALA A 75 9.30 9.47 -7.99
CA ALA A 75 8.72 8.74 -9.12
C ALA A 75 9.75 7.90 -9.92
N ASP A 76 11.04 8.26 -9.85
CA ASP A 76 12.10 7.48 -10.49
C ASP A 76 12.45 6.18 -9.75
N GLY A 77 12.00 6.05 -8.48
CA GLY A 77 12.18 4.85 -7.66
C GLY A 77 13.65 4.53 -7.31
N ARG A 78 14.57 5.48 -7.42
CA ARG A 78 15.99 5.20 -7.23
C ARG A 78 16.50 5.46 -5.82
N LYS A 79 15.82 6.32 -5.07
CA LYS A 79 16.26 6.74 -3.73
C LYS A 79 15.10 6.77 -2.77
N LEU A 80 15.41 6.40 -1.54
CA LEU A 80 14.55 6.61 -0.40
C LEU A 80 14.86 7.98 0.20
N LEU A 81 13.85 8.80 0.34
CA LEU A 81 13.93 10.09 1.00
C LEU A 81 13.54 9.95 2.46
N CYS A 82 14.25 10.62 3.35
CA CYS A 82 13.78 10.92 4.70
C CYS A 82 13.32 12.37 4.73
N LEU A 83 12.08 12.61 5.18
CA LEU A 83 11.49 13.93 5.26
C LEU A 83 11.32 14.35 6.73
N ASP A 84 11.40 15.66 7.00
CA ASP A 84 11.01 16.22 8.28
C ASP A 84 9.46 16.41 8.37
N GLY A 85 8.96 16.87 9.53
CA GLY A 85 7.53 17.12 9.74
C GLY A 85 6.94 18.22 8.83
N ASN A 86 7.81 19.03 8.18
CA ASN A 86 7.42 20.02 7.19
C ASN A 86 7.47 19.49 5.75
N GLY A 87 7.88 18.22 5.58
CA GLY A 87 8.05 17.60 4.27
C GLY A 87 9.33 17.99 3.55
N SER A 88 10.31 18.62 4.24
CA SER A 88 11.61 18.92 3.65
C SER A 88 12.50 17.66 3.67
N VAL A 89 13.25 17.46 2.60
CA VAL A 89 14.20 16.33 2.51
C VAL A 89 15.35 16.55 3.46
N VAL A 90 15.48 15.67 4.46
CA VAL A 90 16.57 15.65 5.44
C VAL A 90 17.74 14.82 4.92
N SER A 91 17.44 13.68 4.29
CA SER A 91 18.47 12.82 3.71
C SER A 91 17.92 12.03 2.52
N ARG A 92 18.86 11.55 1.71
CA ARG A 92 18.59 10.62 0.59
C ARG A 92 19.47 9.41 0.75
N GLU A 93 18.88 8.23 0.60
CA GLU A 93 19.56 6.96 0.75
C GLU A 93 19.31 6.10 -0.49
N ALA A 94 20.38 5.50 -1.04
CA ALA A 94 20.24 4.45 -2.04
C ALA A 94 20.17 3.10 -1.32
N LEU A 95 19.15 2.31 -1.61
CA LEU A 95 19.05 0.94 -1.09
C LEU A 95 19.96 0.01 -1.90
N PRO A 96 20.46 -1.07 -1.29
CA PRO A 96 21.29 -2.06 -1.97
C PRO A 96 20.44 -3.03 -2.82
N VAL A 97 19.56 -2.47 -3.66
CA VAL A 97 18.67 -3.19 -4.58
C VAL A 97 19.05 -2.89 -6.03
N GLN A 98 18.71 -3.78 -6.93
CA GLN A 98 19.00 -3.62 -8.37
C GLN A 98 17.81 -2.98 -9.11
N GLY A 99 16.58 -3.34 -8.69
CA GLY A 99 15.35 -2.80 -9.26
C GLY A 99 15.03 -1.39 -8.79
N ARG A 100 14.00 -0.81 -9.40
CA ARG A 100 13.42 0.46 -8.95
C ARG A 100 12.46 0.20 -7.80
N LEU A 101 12.55 1.00 -6.77
CA LEU A 101 11.60 0.98 -5.66
C LEU A 101 10.21 1.36 -6.15
N ARG A 102 9.20 0.58 -5.79
CA ARG A 102 7.81 0.75 -6.22
C ARG A 102 6.88 1.14 -5.08
N ALA A 103 7.07 0.56 -3.91
CA ALA A 103 6.21 0.83 -2.77
C ALA A 103 6.98 0.77 -1.46
N LEU A 104 6.45 1.45 -0.45
CA LEU A 104 6.90 1.44 0.93
C LEU A 104 5.74 1.04 1.84
N SER A 105 6.07 0.38 2.92
CA SER A 105 5.17 0.17 4.06
C SER A 105 5.98 0.08 5.34
N SER A 106 5.34 0.27 6.47
CA SER A 106 5.98 0.09 7.77
C SER A 106 5.04 -0.60 8.73
N ASP A 107 5.60 -1.37 9.63
CA ASP A 107 4.99 -1.72 10.89
C ASP A 107 5.72 -1.00 12.04
N ARG A 108 5.43 -1.38 13.28
CA ARG A 108 6.04 -0.71 14.46
C ARG A 108 7.57 -0.76 14.46
N ASN A 109 8.16 -1.81 13.91
CA ASN A 109 9.58 -2.11 14.07
C ASN A 109 10.36 -2.10 12.76
N THR A 110 9.70 -2.21 11.63
CA THR A 110 10.34 -2.48 10.34
C THR A 110 9.81 -1.58 9.24
N LEU A 111 10.70 -1.03 8.44
CA LEU A 111 10.40 -0.35 7.17
C LEU A 111 10.63 -1.34 6.03
N TRP A 112 9.64 -1.48 5.16
CA TRP A 112 9.62 -2.40 4.02
C TRP A 112 9.60 -1.63 2.71
N ALA A 113 10.29 -2.16 1.72
CA ALA A 113 10.28 -1.66 0.35
C ALA A 113 10.25 -2.83 -0.63
N VAL A 114 9.64 -2.63 -1.79
CA VAL A 114 9.64 -3.61 -2.89
C VAL A 114 10.06 -2.98 -4.19
N THR A 115 10.59 -3.82 -5.12
CA THR A 115 11.11 -3.38 -6.41
C THR A 115 10.44 -4.07 -7.59
N ASP A 116 10.60 -3.48 -8.78
CA ASP A 116 10.17 -4.07 -10.05
C ASP A 116 11.06 -5.25 -10.52
N ALA A 117 12.21 -5.47 -9.86
CA ALA A 117 13.05 -6.64 -10.09
C ALA A 117 12.69 -7.85 -9.19
N GLY A 118 11.61 -7.75 -8.40
CA GLY A 118 11.18 -8.81 -7.50
C GLY A 118 11.99 -8.88 -6.20
N GLU A 119 12.58 -7.79 -5.78
CA GLU A 119 13.29 -7.72 -4.51
C GLU A 119 12.39 -7.17 -3.40
N ILE A 120 12.55 -7.72 -2.20
CA ILE A 120 11.89 -7.28 -0.98
C ILE A 120 12.96 -6.84 -0.01
N ALA A 121 13.04 -5.55 0.26
CA ALA A 121 14.00 -4.98 1.18
C ALA A 121 13.33 -4.60 2.50
N HIS A 122 14.04 -4.80 3.61
CA HIS A 122 13.56 -4.33 4.90
C HIS A 122 14.71 -3.86 5.80
N ARG A 123 14.36 -2.97 6.74
CA ARG A 123 15.25 -2.47 7.77
C ARG A 123 14.53 -2.42 9.11
N THR A 124 15.16 -2.94 10.15
CA THR A 124 14.65 -2.96 11.54
C THR A 124 15.55 -2.13 12.43
N GLY A 125 15.01 -1.10 13.08
CA GLY A 125 15.77 -0.20 13.94
C GLY A 125 16.97 0.46 13.22
N ALA A 126 18.11 0.54 13.86
CA ALA A 126 19.33 1.12 13.32
C ALA A 126 20.16 0.15 12.43
N SER A 127 19.65 -1.06 12.17
CA SER A 127 20.34 -2.03 11.31
C SER A 127 20.38 -1.56 9.85
N GLY A 128 21.29 -2.14 9.07
CA GLY A 128 21.30 -1.95 7.63
C GLY A 128 20.12 -2.61 6.94
N TRP A 129 19.97 -2.34 5.64
CA TRP A 129 18.98 -3.00 4.81
C TRP A 129 19.32 -4.47 4.59
N VAL A 130 18.32 -5.32 4.74
CA VAL A 130 18.34 -6.72 4.33
C VAL A 130 17.51 -6.83 3.08
N VAL A 131 18.06 -7.43 2.02
CA VAL A 131 17.38 -7.60 0.74
C VAL A 131 17.20 -9.07 0.45
N LEU A 132 16.00 -9.46 0.14
CA LEU A 132 15.63 -10.75 -0.40
C LEU A 132 15.38 -10.60 -1.89
N ASP A 133 16.15 -11.31 -2.70
CA ASP A 133 15.83 -11.53 -4.11
C ASP A 133 14.82 -12.68 -4.21
N PHE A 134 13.52 -12.30 -4.26
CA PHE A 134 12.42 -13.26 -4.34
C PHE A 134 12.48 -14.09 -5.62
N ASN A 135 12.79 -13.46 -6.75
CA ASN A 135 12.84 -14.11 -8.04
C ASN A 135 13.93 -15.19 -8.08
N ALA A 136 15.10 -14.90 -7.50
CA ALA A 136 16.16 -15.89 -7.40
C ALA A 136 15.83 -17.01 -6.40
N GLN A 137 15.30 -16.65 -5.21
CA GLN A 137 14.99 -17.61 -4.15
C GLN A 137 13.88 -18.60 -4.54
N TYR A 138 12.88 -18.14 -5.27
CA TYR A 138 11.70 -18.93 -5.65
C TYR A 138 11.68 -19.33 -7.12
N THR A 139 12.82 -19.27 -7.79
CA THR A 139 12.96 -19.76 -9.18
C THR A 139 12.43 -21.19 -9.32
N GLY A 140 11.52 -21.39 -10.27
CA GLY A 140 10.89 -22.70 -10.53
C GLY A 140 9.69 -23.03 -9.66
N TYR A 141 9.41 -22.23 -8.60
CA TYR A 141 8.20 -22.34 -7.79
C TYR A 141 7.15 -21.31 -8.17
N TYR A 142 7.59 -20.05 -8.37
CA TYR A 142 6.73 -18.95 -8.77
C TYR A 142 7.31 -18.26 -10.02
N PRO A 143 6.46 -17.58 -10.80
CA PRO A 143 6.95 -16.74 -11.89
C PRO A 143 7.80 -15.59 -11.35
N ALA A 144 8.69 -15.05 -12.18
CA ALA A 144 9.41 -13.83 -11.82
C ALA A 144 8.43 -12.68 -11.62
N MET A 145 8.55 -11.96 -10.52
CA MET A 145 7.61 -10.93 -10.11
C MET A 145 8.16 -9.53 -10.32
N ASP A 146 7.31 -8.62 -10.80
CA ASP A 146 7.43 -7.16 -10.65
C ASP A 146 6.52 -6.76 -9.50
N PHE A 147 7.10 -6.52 -8.31
CA PHE A 147 6.32 -6.11 -7.15
C PHE A 147 5.92 -4.63 -7.25
N ARG A 148 4.64 -4.36 -7.00
CA ARG A 148 4.01 -3.05 -7.13
C ARG A 148 3.53 -2.48 -5.80
N ALA A 149 3.23 -3.33 -4.84
CA ALA A 149 2.63 -2.94 -3.57
C ALA A 149 3.15 -3.79 -2.42
N VAL A 150 3.23 -3.18 -1.24
CA VAL A 150 3.58 -3.84 0.02
C VAL A 150 2.75 -3.25 1.15
N ALA A 151 2.32 -4.10 2.07
CA ALA A 151 1.73 -3.69 3.34
C ALA A 151 2.22 -4.59 4.46
N ALA A 152 2.43 -4.01 5.63
CA ALA A 152 2.83 -4.73 6.83
C ALA A 152 1.88 -4.40 7.99
N GLY A 153 1.47 -5.43 8.73
CA GLY A 153 0.59 -5.26 9.88
C GLY A 153 0.07 -6.61 10.39
N GLY A 154 -0.46 -6.64 11.62
CA GLY A 154 -1.00 -7.87 12.22
C GLY A 154 0.02 -9.00 12.37
N GLY A 155 1.31 -8.69 12.43
CA GLY A 155 2.36 -9.70 12.45
C GLY A 155 2.60 -10.38 11.10
N SER A 156 2.10 -9.81 10.01
CA SER A 156 2.27 -10.32 8.65
C SER A 156 2.70 -9.21 7.70
N ILE A 157 3.39 -9.59 6.66
CA ILE A 157 3.73 -8.74 5.53
C ILE A 157 3.08 -9.35 4.29
N MET A 158 2.50 -8.51 3.45
CA MET A 158 1.98 -8.89 2.14
C MET A 158 2.63 -8.04 1.06
N VAL A 159 3.03 -8.69 -0.03
CA VAL A 159 3.48 -8.05 -1.26
C VAL A 159 2.57 -8.46 -2.41
N ALA A 160 2.37 -7.58 -3.36
CA ALA A 160 1.63 -7.90 -4.58
C ALA A 160 2.31 -7.29 -5.80
N GLY A 161 2.17 -7.96 -6.92
CA GLY A 161 2.78 -7.55 -8.18
C GLY A 161 2.19 -8.30 -9.35
N ILE A 162 2.89 -8.26 -10.46
CA ILE A 162 2.52 -8.96 -11.70
C ILE A 162 3.63 -9.91 -12.13
N GLY A 163 3.23 -11.05 -12.67
CA GLY A 163 4.12 -11.96 -13.38
C GLY A 163 4.48 -11.47 -14.78
N PRO A 164 5.33 -12.18 -15.52
CA PRO A 164 5.76 -11.82 -16.88
C PRO A 164 4.63 -11.75 -17.90
N ASP A 165 3.55 -12.50 -17.67
CA ASP A 165 2.34 -12.54 -18.48
C ASP A 165 1.29 -11.48 -18.08
N GLY A 166 1.63 -10.60 -17.10
CA GLY A 166 0.71 -9.61 -16.56
C GLY A 166 -0.27 -10.15 -15.52
N THR A 167 -0.18 -11.44 -15.14
CA THR A 167 -1.05 -12.04 -14.13
C THR A 167 -0.72 -11.48 -12.75
N PRO A 168 -1.71 -10.95 -12.00
CA PRO A 168 -1.51 -10.46 -10.64
C PRO A 168 -1.28 -11.62 -9.68
N ALA A 169 -0.34 -11.45 -8.77
CA ALA A 169 -0.11 -12.37 -7.67
C ALA A 169 0.21 -11.63 -6.38
N ALA A 170 -0.09 -12.26 -5.26
CA ALA A 170 0.25 -11.75 -3.94
C ALA A 170 0.91 -12.85 -3.11
N PHE A 171 1.80 -12.44 -2.23
CA PHE A 171 2.53 -13.32 -1.33
C PHE A 171 2.51 -12.75 0.07
N THR A 172 2.49 -13.63 1.07
CA THR A 172 2.50 -13.24 2.46
C THR A 172 3.60 -13.93 3.22
N SER A 173 4.12 -13.26 4.24
CA SER A 173 5.12 -13.78 5.16
C SER A 173 4.87 -13.26 6.57
N ALA A 174 5.15 -14.09 7.59
CA ALA A 174 5.10 -13.65 8.99
C ALA A 174 6.37 -12.90 9.41
N ARG A 175 7.51 -13.15 8.76
CA ARG A 175 8.82 -12.61 9.17
C ARG A 175 9.64 -12.04 8.03
N GLY A 176 9.10 -12.02 6.81
CA GLY A 176 9.81 -11.55 5.62
C GLY A 176 10.88 -12.52 5.08
N THR A 177 10.98 -13.74 5.60
CA THR A 177 12.01 -14.72 5.19
C THR A 177 11.47 -15.86 4.35
N VAL A 178 10.27 -16.34 4.68
CA VAL A 178 9.57 -17.40 3.94
C VAL A 178 8.26 -16.83 3.45
N TRP A 179 8.01 -16.95 2.17
CA TRP A 179 6.85 -16.39 1.49
C TRP A 179 5.96 -17.49 0.95
N SER A 180 4.68 -17.30 1.08
CA SER A 180 3.64 -18.20 0.55
C SER A 180 2.68 -17.40 -0.31
N GLU A 181 2.29 -17.98 -1.42
CA GLU A 181 1.29 -17.37 -2.31
C GLU A 181 -0.03 -17.18 -1.59
N ARG A 182 -0.62 -16.03 -1.83
CA ARG A 182 -1.95 -15.65 -1.39
C ARG A 182 -2.89 -15.68 -2.55
N LEU A 183 -3.82 -16.67 -2.55
CA LEU A 183 -4.83 -16.77 -3.60
C LEU A 183 -5.67 -15.50 -3.66
N LEU A 184 -5.85 -14.98 -4.85
CA LEU A 184 -6.65 -13.79 -5.16
C LEU A 184 -8.05 -14.18 -5.67
N ASP A 185 -8.48 -15.41 -5.33
CA ASP A 185 -9.81 -15.91 -5.67
C ASP A 185 -10.87 -15.31 -4.75
N TYR A 186 -12.01 -14.98 -5.30
CA TYR A 186 -13.19 -14.50 -4.57
C TYR A 186 -14.46 -15.10 -5.16
N THR A 187 -15.60 -14.88 -4.52
CA THR A 187 -16.91 -15.32 -5.02
C THR A 187 -17.76 -14.10 -5.35
N GLU A 188 -18.28 -14.03 -6.56
CA GLU A 188 -19.23 -13.00 -6.99
C GLU A 188 -20.51 -13.65 -7.47
N GLN A 189 -21.64 -13.29 -6.87
CA GLN A 189 -22.96 -13.88 -7.17
C GLN A 189 -22.99 -15.42 -7.11
N GLY A 190 -22.19 -16.03 -6.20
CA GLY A 190 -22.09 -17.48 -6.04
C GLY A 190 -21.15 -18.17 -7.04
N LEU A 191 -20.50 -17.45 -7.94
CA LEU A 191 -19.56 -17.98 -8.90
C LEU A 191 -18.11 -17.71 -8.47
N PRO A 192 -17.18 -18.66 -8.66
CA PRO A 192 -15.77 -18.45 -8.40
C PRO A 192 -15.18 -17.47 -9.43
N CYS A 193 -14.45 -16.49 -8.94
CA CYS A 193 -13.78 -15.46 -9.73
C CYS A 193 -12.33 -15.33 -9.28
N VAL A 194 -11.49 -14.79 -10.16
CA VAL A 194 -10.09 -14.47 -9.88
C VAL A 194 -9.87 -12.96 -10.08
N PHE A 195 -9.11 -12.34 -9.18
CA PHE A 195 -8.72 -10.96 -9.33
C PHE A 195 -7.70 -10.83 -10.45
N THR A 196 -8.02 -10.04 -11.48
CA THR A 196 -7.21 -9.88 -12.69
C THR A 196 -6.66 -8.47 -12.88
N SER A 197 -7.00 -7.55 -11.97
CA SER A 197 -6.52 -6.17 -12.05
C SER A 197 -5.08 -6.06 -11.59
N GLU A 198 -4.28 -5.26 -12.28
CA GLU A 198 -2.90 -4.98 -11.91
C GLU A 198 -2.85 -4.35 -10.50
N PRO A 199 -2.10 -4.91 -9.53
CA PRO A 199 -1.95 -4.34 -8.21
C PRO A 199 -1.35 -2.93 -8.25
N THR A 200 -1.97 -1.99 -7.54
CA THR A 200 -1.50 -0.59 -7.47
C THR A 200 -1.18 -0.15 -6.05
N ALA A 201 -1.86 -0.70 -5.05
CA ALA A 201 -1.59 -0.41 -3.66
C ALA A 201 -2.03 -1.57 -2.75
N LEU A 202 -1.40 -1.66 -1.59
CA LEU A 202 -1.79 -2.52 -0.47
C LEU A 202 -1.88 -1.68 0.79
N SER A 203 -2.85 -1.97 1.63
CA SER A 203 -2.95 -1.43 2.98
C SER A 203 -3.39 -2.51 3.96
N TYR A 204 -3.13 -2.32 5.25
CA TYR A 204 -3.56 -3.23 6.30
C TYR A 204 -4.46 -2.50 7.30
N ASP A 205 -5.63 -3.10 7.58
CA ASP A 205 -6.57 -2.64 8.60
C ASP A 205 -6.41 -3.48 9.86
N ALA A 206 -5.86 -2.87 10.91
CA ALA A 206 -5.66 -3.51 12.20
C ALA A 206 -6.98 -3.78 12.94
N ALA A 207 -8.03 -2.97 12.71
CA ALA A 207 -9.30 -3.13 13.38
C ALA A 207 -10.10 -4.32 12.86
N GLN A 208 -9.93 -4.63 11.56
CA GLN A 208 -10.62 -5.73 10.90
C GLN A 208 -9.71 -6.94 10.64
N ASP A 209 -8.41 -6.84 10.94
CA ASP A 209 -7.37 -7.82 10.57
C ASP A 209 -7.47 -8.21 9.10
N ARG A 210 -7.34 -7.21 8.21
CA ARG A 210 -7.48 -7.40 6.76
C ARG A 210 -6.47 -6.60 5.98
N PHE A 211 -6.00 -7.19 4.89
CA PHE A 211 -5.32 -6.47 3.83
C PHE A 211 -6.32 -6.05 2.75
N TYR A 212 -6.16 -4.85 2.24
CA TYR A 212 -6.90 -4.35 1.09
C TYR A 212 -5.95 -4.22 -0.08
N LEU A 213 -6.21 -4.98 -1.13
CA LEU A 213 -5.50 -4.90 -2.40
C LEU A 213 -6.31 -4.03 -3.35
N LEU A 214 -5.68 -2.96 -3.81
CA LEU A 214 -6.23 -2.11 -4.87
C LEU A 214 -5.63 -2.52 -6.20
N GLY A 215 -6.47 -2.61 -7.21
CA GLY A 215 -6.08 -2.89 -8.58
C GLY A 215 -6.34 -1.71 -9.50
N SER A 216 -5.72 -1.73 -10.65
CA SER A 216 -6.00 -0.81 -11.74
C SER A 216 -7.48 -0.84 -12.11
N GLY A 217 -8.04 0.31 -12.49
CA GLY A 217 -9.48 0.43 -12.79
C GLY A 217 -10.39 0.39 -11.56
N GLY A 218 -9.84 0.54 -10.34
CA GLY A 218 -10.62 0.67 -9.11
C GLY A 218 -11.13 -0.63 -8.51
N ALA A 219 -10.64 -1.78 -8.93
CA ALA A 219 -10.95 -3.05 -8.28
C ALA A 219 -10.36 -3.08 -6.87
N GLN A 220 -11.14 -3.48 -5.88
CA GLN A 220 -10.71 -3.58 -4.49
C GLN A 220 -11.03 -4.94 -3.92
N LEU A 221 -10.01 -5.66 -3.45
CA LEU A 221 -10.12 -6.99 -2.85
C LEU A 221 -9.73 -6.93 -1.38
N ALA A 222 -10.59 -7.43 -0.50
CA ALA A 222 -10.28 -7.62 0.91
C ALA A 222 -9.75 -9.04 1.14
N LEU A 223 -8.54 -9.12 1.63
CA LEU A 223 -7.84 -10.35 1.95
C LEU A 223 -7.78 -10.47 3.47
N PRO A 224 -8.42 -11.47 4.09
CA PRO A 224 -8.33 -11.66 5.54
C PRO A 224 -6.88 -11.71 6.01
N GLY A 225 -6.57 -10.98 7.06
CA GLY A 225 -5.30 -11.07 7.75
C GLY A 225 -5.15 -12.41 8.46
N CYS A 226 -4.03 -12.61 9.08
CA CYS A 226 -3.74 -13.85 9.80
C CYS A 226 -2.95 -13.60 11.07
N SER A 227 -3.32 -12.56 11.84
CA SER A 227 -2.68 -12.24 13.13
C SER A 227 -2.72 -13.41 14.12
N HIS A 228 -3.67 -14.34 13.94
CA HIS A 228 -3.86 -15.52 14.79
C HIS A 228 -3.69 -16.85 14.05
N CYS A 229 -3.30 -16.85 12.77
CA CYS A 229 -3.08 -18.07 12.01
C CYS A 229 -1.77 -18.75 12.41
N ASN A 230 -1.79 -20.05 12.49
CA ASN A 230 -0.57 -20.86 12.50
C ASN A 230 -0.23 -21.31 11.07
N SER A 231 0.96 -21.90 10.89
CA SER A 231 1.44 -22.36 9.58
C SER A 231 0.57 -23.40 8.87
N PHE A 232 -0.43 -23.95 9.55
CA PHE A 232 -1.35 -24.96 9.00
C PHE A 232 -2.75 -24.39 8.71
N THR A 233 -3.00 -23.13 9.06
CA THR A 233 -4.31 -22.51 8.83
C THR A 233 -4.41 -22.06 7.38
N ARG A 234 -5.40 -22.60 6.66
CA ARG A 234 -5.73 -22.10 5.32
C ARG A 234 -6.34 -20.70 5.44
N TYR A 235 -5.83 -19.77 4.66
CA TYR A 235 -6.41 -18.43 4.59
C TYR A 235 -7.86 -18.49 4.07
N PRO A 236 -8.79 -17.77 4.69
CA PRO A 236 -10.13 -17.61 4.15
C PRO A 236 -10.09 -16.99 2.75
N ALA A 237 -11.12 -17.24 1.95
CA ALA A 237 -11.26 -16.63 0.64
C ALA A 237 -11.31 -15.10 0.72
N ALA A 238 -10.81 -14.45 -0.30
CA ALA A 238 -10.89 -13.01 -0.45
C ALA A 238 -12.35 -12.55 -0.72
N THR A 239 -12.61 -11.29 -0.51
CA THR A 239 -13.91 -10.66 -0.79
C THR A 239 -13.71 -9.48 -1.73
N LEU A 240 -14.37 -9.50 -2.89
CA LEU A 240 -14.41 -8.32 -3.76
C LEU A 240 -15.33 -7.26 -3.11
N LEU A 241 -14.81 -6.06 -2.86
CA LEU A 241 -15.56 -4.98 -2.23
C LEU A 241 -16.19 -4.03 -3.24
N ALA A 242 -15.48 -3.74 -4.34
CA ALA A 242 -15.95 -2.83 -5.37
C ALA A 242 -15.27 -3.09 -6.71
N ARG A 243 -16.01 -2.84 -7.79
CA ARG A 243 -15.48 -2.58 -9.12
C ARG A 243 -15.89 -1.18 -9.49
N ILE A 244 -14.93 -0.30 -9.68
CA ILE A 244 -15.19 1.07 -10.08
C ILE A 244 -14.97 1.15 -11.59
N SER A 245 -16.05 1.36 -12.33
CA SER A 245 -16.05 1.39 -13.80
C SER A 245 -15.53 2.71 -14.39
N ALA A 246 -14.95 3.60 -13.59
CA ALA A 246 -14.58 4.95 -14.03
C ALA A 246 -13.07 5.08 -14.31
N PRO A 247 -12.68 5.81 -15.36
CA PRO A 247 -11.28 5.98 -15.76
C PRO A 247 -10.45 6.88 -14.84
N ALA A 248 -11.03 7.45 -13.79
CA ALA A 248 -10.34 8.28 -12.81
C ALA A 248 -10.71 7.82 -11.40
N ALA A 249 -9.86 7.01 -10.83
CA ALA A 249 -9.94 6.68 -9.42
C ALA A 249 -9.24 7.76 -8.59
N SER A 250 -9.94 8.38 -7.66
CA SER A 250 -9.36 9.26 -6.65
C SER A 250 -8.95 8.43 -5.45
N LEU A 251 -7.73 8.60 -5.01
CA LEU A 251 -7.24 7.98 -3.79
C LEU A 251 -7.79 8.76 -2.59
N ILE A 252 -8.60 8.12 -1.76
CA ILE A 252 -9.17 8.73 -0.56
C ILE A 252 -8.54 8.06 0.65
N LEU A 253 -7.93 8.88 1.51
CA LEU A 253 -7.61 8.46 2.86
C LEU A 253 -8.90 8.46 3.70
N GLY A 254 -9.33 7.28 4.14
CA GLY A 254 -10.37 7.18 5.14
C GLY A 254 -9.91 7.65 6.52
N THR A 255 -10.83 8.01 7.38
CA THR A 255 -10.57 8.39 8.80
C THR A 255 -9.94 7.26 9.61
N ASP A 256 -9.95 6.05 9.10
CA ASP A 256 -9.34 4.84 9.61
C ASP A 256 -7.88 4.66 9.15
N GLY A 257 -7.31 5.61 8.42
CA GLY A 257 -5.94 5.55 7.89
C GLY A 257 -5.78 4.75 6.61
N PHE A 258 -6.90 4.34 5.98
CA PHE A 258 -6.85 3.53 4.74
C PHE A 258 -7.00 4.40 3.51
N LEU A 259 -6.17 4.06 2.51
CA LEU A 259 -6.34 4.55 1.16
C LEU A 259 -7.50 3.78 0.51
N ARG A 260 -8.55 4.49 0.14
CA ARG A 260 -9.65 3.96 -0.65
C ARG A 260 -9.66 4.60 -2.00
N VAL A 261 -10.04 3.84 -3.02
CA VAL A 261 -10.25 4.38 -4.36
C VAL A 261 -11.74 4.66 -4.50
N GLU A 262 -12.12 5.93 -4.65
CA GLU A 262 -13.47 6.29 -5.09
C GLU A 262 -13.48 6.53 -6.59
N GLY A 263 -14.39 5.84 -7.29
CA GLY A 263 -14.75 6.15 -8.66
C GLY A 263 -15.62 7.38 -8.73
N ARG A 264 -15.44 8.17 -9.76
CA ARG A 264 -16.38 9.20 -10.19
C ARG A 264 -17.49 8.60 -11.05
#